data_8908da96fd668c17380d705d6415436f
#
_entry.id   8908da96fd668c17380d705d6415436f
#
_cell.length_a   1.000
_cell.length_b   1.000
_cell.length_c   1.000
_cell.angle_alpha   90.00
_cell.angle_beta   90.00
_cell.angle_gamma   90.00
#
_symmetry.space_group_name_H-M   'P 1'
#
loop_
_entity.id
_entity.type
_entity.pdbx_description
1 polymer ?
#
loop_
_entity_poly.entity_id
_entity_poly.type
_entity_poly.pdbx_seq_one_letter_code
_entity_poly.pdbx_strand_id
1 'polypeptide(L)'
;IDRDKEHFWVVGLATNNKLLFIELISLGTVNSTLVEPMEVFSVALQKRAVNIILVHNHPSGELKPSEQDKDITDRLIQVGKIVNTPVFDHLIITRTSFLSFKDVELLDKLEMSTKYVPPYVQMERMKKELTELAKSSEKTVIAKELKRNGLANELIAESTGLSLEEVVNLKVRRKPST
;
A
#
# COMPACT_ATOMS: atom_id res chain seq x y z
N ILE A 1 29.09 9.84 15.12
CA ILE A 1 27.82 9.15 15.39
C ILE A 1 28.06 8.26 16.60
N ASP A 2 27.29 8.47 17.67
CA ASP A 2 27.28 7.59 18.83
C ASP A 2 26.65 6.25 18.41
N ARG A 3 27.48 5.21 18.31
CA ARG A 3 27.06 3.91 17.77
C ARG A 3 26.27 3.06 18.77
N ASP A 4 26.17 3.53 19.99
CA ASP A 4 25.50 2.83 21.08
C ASP A 4 24.05 3.31 21.28
N LYS A 5 23.60 4.27 20.45
CA LYS A 5 22.24 4.79 20.42
C LYS A 5 21.57 4.55 19.09
N GLU A 6 20.28 4.37 19.12
CA GLU A 6 19.47 4.36 17.90
C GLU A 6 19.35 5.77 17.32
N HIS A 7 19.53 5.85 16.03
CA HIS A 7 19.36 7.07 15.24
C HIS A 7 18.35 6.78 14.16
N PHE A 8 17.50 7.73 13.88
CA PHE A 8 16.56 7.65 12.79
C PHE A 8 16.80 8.80 11.80
N TRP A 9 17.11 8.44 10.56
CA TRP A 9 17.34 9.40 9.47
C TRP A 9 16.27 9.30 8.41
N VAL A 10 16.09 10.40 7.71
CA VAL A 10 15.31 10.47 6.49
C VAL A 10 16.21 10.88 5.34
N VAL A 11 16.16 10.12 4.28
CA VAL A 11 16.86 10.39 3.01
C VAL A 11 15.82 10.87 2.01
N GLY A 12 15.94 12.09 1.54
CA GLY A 12 15.05 12.65 0.53
C GLY A 12 15.60 12.47 -0.87
N LEU A 13 14.74 12.06 -1.80
CA LEU A 13 15.07 11.81 -3.20
C LEU A 13 14.31 12.73 -4.15
N ALA A 14 14.97 13.16 -5.21
CA ALA A 14 14.37 13.86 -6.34
C ALA A 14 13.67 12.88 -7.31
N THR A 15 12.95 13.41 -8.31
CA THR A 15 12.21 12.61 -9.32
C THR A 15 13.09 11.59 -10.06
N ASN A 16 14.38 11.88 -10.23
CA ASN A 16 15.35 10.98 -10.88
C ASN A 16 16.11 10.10 -9.87
N ASN A 17 15.57 9.94 -8.66
CA ASN A 17 16.16 9.22 -7.53
C ASN A 17 17.52 9.76 -7.06
N LYS A 18 17.88 10.98 -7.44
CA LYS A 18 19.07 11.63 -6.90
C LYS A 18 18.85 12.04 -5.46
N LEU A 19 19.88 11.86 -4.67
CA LEU A 19 19.90 12.27 -3.27
C LEU A 19 19.76 13.81 -3.18
N LEU A 20 18.78 14.28 -2.40
CA LEU A 20 18.60 15.68 -2.06
C LEU A 20 19.20 16.02 -0.70
N PHE A 21 18.94 15.16 0.30
CA PHE A 21 19.39 15.36 1.67
C PHE A 21 19.40 14.06 2.46
N ILE A 22 20.15 14.07 3.54
CA ILE A 22 20.07 13.11 4.64
C ILE A 22 19.90 13.95 5.91
N GLU A 23 18.84 13.69 6.66
CA GLU A 23 18.53 14.45 7.89
C GLU A 23 18.35 13.49 9.06
N LEU A 24 18.95 13.81 10.19
CA LEU A 24 18.73 13.10 11.46
C LEU A 24 17.44 13.61 12.07
N ILE A 25 16.44 12.75 12.17
CA ILE A 25 15.13 13.10 12.70
C ILE A 25 15.04 12.87 14.20
N SER A 26 15.59 11.76 14.67
CA SER A 26 15.52 11.41 16.08
C SER A 26 16.78 10.68 16.54
N LEU A 27 17.15 11.00 17.77
CA LEU A 27 18.21 10.34 18.52
C LEU A 27 17.57 9.68 19.73
N GLY A 28 17.47 8.36 19.71
CA GLY A 28 16.81 7.58 20.75
C GLY A 28 17.72 7.19 21.89
N THR A 29 17.11 6.51 22.86
CA THR A 29 17.82 5.74 23.89
C THR A 29 18.14 4.35 23.32
N VAL A 30 18.83 3.51 24.10
CA VAL A 30 19.28 2.15 23.70
C VAL A 30 18.14 1.24 23.19
N ASN A 31 16.87 1.57 23.48
CA ASN A 31 15.73 0.68 23.22
C ASN A 31 14.54 1.31 22.45
N SER A 32 14.55 2.59 22.15
CA SER A 32 13.46 3.20 21.34
C SER A 32 13.78 4.61 20.85
N THR A 33 13.38 4.87 19.64
CA THR A 33 13.43 6.20 19.01
C THR A 33 12.00 6.65 18.75
N LEU A 34 11.61 7.78 19.33
CA LEU A 34 10.33 8.39 19.06
C LEU A 34 10.44 9.18 17.75
N VAL A 35 9.71 8.73 16.73
CA VAL A 35 9.67 9.37 15.42
C VAL A 35 8.26 9.90 15.16
N GLU A 36 8.15 11.21 15.03
CA GLU A 36 6.87 11.83 14.68
C GLU A 36 6.79 12.11 13.18
N PRO A 37 5.66 11.76 12.53
CA PRO A 37 5.48 12.01 11.09
C PRO A 37 5.70 13.48 10.70
N MET A 38 5.34 14.42 11.57
CA MET A 38 5.53 15.84 11.31
C MET A 38 7.02 16.18 11.12
N GLU A 39 7.90 15.62 11.95
CA GLU A 39 9.35 15.84 11.84
C GLU A 39 9.91 15.29 10.53
N VAL A 40 9.47 14.08 10.15
CA VAL A 40 9.88 13.42 8.91
C VAL A 40 9.45 14.22 7.68
N PHE A 41 8.17 14.57 7.60
CA PHE A 41 7.60 15.16 6.39
C PHE A 41 7.81 16.67 6.31
N SER A 42 7.99 17.41 7.40
CA SER A 42 8.33 18.83 7.34
C SER A 42 9.62 19.07 6.57
N VAL A 43 10.66 18.29 6.86
CA VAL A 43 11.94 18.39 6.14
C VAL A 43 11.81 17.96 4.68
N ALA A 44 11.11 16.84 4.44
CA ALA A 44 10.92 16.31 3.09
C ALA A 44 10.19 17.31 2.19
N LEU A 45 9.12 17.92 2.68
CA LEU A 45 8.33 18.91 1.94
C LEU A 45 9.09 20.22 1.71
N GLN A 46 9.80 20.75 2.73
CA GLN A 46 10.62 21.95 2.58
C GLN A 46 11.70 21.77 1.51
N LYS A 47 12.33 20.59 1.46
CA LYS A 47 13.39 20.26 0.50
C LYS A 47 12.85 19.69 -0.82
N ARG A 48 11.52 19.65 -1.00
CA ARG A 48 10.82 19.17 -2.20
C ARG A 48 11.22 17.76 -2.61
N ALA A 49 11.37 16.87 -1.64
CA ALA A 49 11.57 15.46 -1.92
C ALA A 49 10.33 14.86 -2.58
N VAL A 50 10.54 14.05 -3.61
CA VAL A 50 9.47 13.32 -4.30
C VAL A 50 9.22 11.96 -3.63
N ASN A 51 10.28 11.34 -3.11
CA ASN A 51 10.25 10.12 -2.34
C ASN A 51 11.15 10.26 -1.13
N ILE A 52 10.91 9.47 -0.10
CA ILE A 52 11.80 9.35 1.06
C ILE A 52 12.19 7.90 1.30
N ILE A 53 13.41 7.71 1.83
CA ILE A 53 13.85 6.45 2.41
C ILE A 53 14.04 6.69 3.91
N LEU A 54 13.50 5.81 4.72
CA LEU A 54 13.69 5.78 6.15
C LEU A 54 14.93 4.94 6.46
N VAL A 55 15.75 5.38 7.39
CA VAL A 55 16.95 4.64 7.79
C VAL A 55 17.09 4.72 9.30
N HIS A 56 17.27 3.58 9.97
CA HIS A 56 17.68 3.59 11.37
C HIS A 56 18.72 2.51 11.64
N ASN A 57 19.53 2.72 12.66
CA ASN A 57 20.53 1.75 13.06
C ASN A 57 20.06 0.95 14.26
N HIS A 58 20.43 -0.34 14.27
CA HIS A 58 20.31 -1.19 15.45
C HIS A 58 21.69 -1.37 16.12
N PRO A 59 21.92 -0.75 17.29
CA PRO A 59 23.18 -0.93 18.04
C PRO A 59 23.45 -2.38 18.43
N SER A 60 22.40 -3.17 18.66
CA SER A 60 22.47 -4.60 18.96
C SER A 60 23.13 -5.44 17.86
N GLY A 61 23.15 -4.94 16.63
CA GLY A 61 23.60 -5.69 15.45
C GLY A 61 22.55 -6.62 14.85
N GLU A 62 21.34 -6.70 15.41
CA GLU A 62 20.23 -7.46 14.83
C GLU A 62 19.59 -6.71 13.68
N LEU A 63 19.33 -7.43 12.57
CA LEU A 63 18.62 -6.89 11.42
C LEU A 63 17.11 -7.15 11.45
N LYS A 64 16.62 -7.83 12.48
CA LYS A 64 15.20 -8.16 12.62
C LYS A 64 14.39 -6.91 12.96
N PRO A 65 13.39 -6.54 12.13
CA PRO A 65 12.51 -5.42 12.43
C PRO A 65 11.71 -5.68 13.71
N SER A 66 11.68 -4.72 14.62
CA SER A 66 10.79 -4.73 15.78
C SER A 66 9.34 -4.43 15.39
N GLU A 67 8.39 -4.66 16.29
CA GLU A 67 7.01 -4.25 16.06
C GLU A 67 6.86 -2.71 16.03
N GLN A 68 7.72 -2.00 16.76
CA GLN A 68 7.77 -0.53 16.71
C GLN A 68 8.26 -0.02 15.36
N ASP A 69 9.27 -0.66 14.75
CA ASP A 69 9.76 -0.30 13.42
C ASP A 69 8.67 -0.49 12.36
N LYS A 70 7.92 -1.58 12.45
CA LYS A 70 6.80 -1.85 11.55
C LYS A 70 5.68 -0.83 11.75
N ASP A 71 5.35 -0.51 12.99
CA ASP A 71 4.28 0.41 13.34
C ASP A 71 4.55 1.83 12.85
N ILE A 72 5.75 2.34 13.11
CA ILE A 72 6.13 3.67 12.62
C ILE A 72 6.23 3.71 11.10
N THR A 73 6.71 2.64 10.47
CA THR A 73 6.77 2.54 9.00
C THR A 73 5.38 2.58 8.39
N ASP A 74 4.42 1.79 8.92
CA ASP A 74 3.02 1.80 8.47
C ASP A 74 2.42 3.21 8.58
N ARG A 75 2.59 3.86 9.73
CA ARG A 75 2.12 5.23 9.96
C ARG A 75 2.72 6.22 8.96
N LEU A 76 4.04 6.16 8.72
CA LEU A 76 4.74 7.03 7.77
C LEU A 76 4.33 6.75 6.32
N ILE A 77 4.08 5.51 5.94
CA ILE A 77 3.54 5.14 4.62
C ILE A 77 2.21 5.85 4.38
N GLN A 78 1.27 5.82 5.33
CA GLN A 78 -0.04 6.44 5.15
C GLN A 78 0.05 7.96 5.08
N VAL A 79 0.88 8.59 5.92
CA VAL A 79 1.13 10.03 5.84
C VAL A 79 1.80 10.40 4.52
N GLY A 80 2.79 9.64 4.08
CA GLY A 80 3.47 9.85 2.80
C GLY A 80 2.52 9.81 1.59
N LYS A 81 1.53 8.91 1.61
CA LYS A 81 0.46 8.86 0.59
C LYS A 81 -0.39 10.14 0.60
N ILE A 82 -0.72 10.67 1.78
CA ILE A 82 -1.53 11.89 1.92
C ILE A 82 -0.78 13.13 1.42
N VAL A 83 0.50 13.26 1.75
CA VAL A 83 1.31 14.43 1.36
C VAL A 83 1.99 14.26 0.00
N ASN A 84 1.70 13.18 -0.72
CA ASN A 84 2.26 12.85 -2.03
C ASN A 84 3.79 12.77 -2.04
N THR A 85 4.37 12.24 -0.96
CA THR A 85 5.80 11.99 -0.79
C THR A 85 5.97 10.58 -0.20
N PRO A 86 5.80 9.52 -1.02
CA PRO A 86 5.75 8.15 -0.52
C PRO A 86 7.08 7.70 0.09
N VAL A 87 6.97 6.76 1.03
CA VAL A 87 8.11 6.02 1.57
C VAL A 87 8.53 4.99 0.52
N PHE A 88 9.73 5.15 -0.02
CA PHE A 88 10.28 4.29 -1.06
C PHE A 88 10.88 3.01 -0.50
N ASP A 89 11.48 3.10 0.70
CA ASP A 89 12.02 1.96 1.44
C ASP A 89 12.24 2.33 2.91
N HIS A 90 12.48 1.31 3.75
CA HIS A 90 12.97 1.46 5.12
C HIS A 90 14.16 0.52 5.33
N LEU A 91 15.30 1.09 5.71
CA LEU A 91 16.55 0.37 5.91
C LEU A 91 16.88 0.28 7.39
N ILE A 92 17.10 -0.94 7.88
CA ILE A 92 17.75 -1.16 9.16
C ILE A 92 19.22 -1.37 8.87
N ILE A 93 20.10 -0.58 9.49
CA ILE A 93 21.54 -0.68 9.29
C ILE A 93 22.25 -1.14 10.57
N THR A 94 23.31 -1.91 10.40
CA THR A 94 24.23 -2.32 11.46
C THR A 94 25.65 -1.94 11.09
N ARG A 95 26.65 -2.37 11.86
CA ARG A 95 28.05 -2.10 11.54
C ARG A 95 28.54 -2.78 10.26
N THR A 96 27.94 -3.91 9.89
CA THR A 96 28.47 -4.80 8.85
C THR A 96 27.45 -5.12 7.77
N SER A 97 26.18 -4.82 7.98
CA SER A 97 25.10 -5.22 7.08
C SER A 97 23.90 -4.29 7.16
N PHE A 98 22.93 -4.49 6.29
CA PHE A 98 21.65 -3.80 6.31
C PHE A 98 20.53 -4.74 5.90
N LEU A 99 19.30 -4.35 6.20
CA LEU A 99 18.08 -4.99 5.75
C LEU A 99 17.18 -3.92 5.12
N SER A 100 16.67 -4.19 3.93
CA SER A 100 15.65 -3.40 3.25
C SER A 100 14.28 -4.03 3.49
N PHE A 101 13.31 -3.24 3.93
CA PHE A 101 11.92 -3.70 4.08
C PHE A 101 11.30 -4.04 2.73
N LYS A 102 11.73 -3.36 1.68
CA LYS A 102 11.29 -3.63 0.31
C LYS A 102 11.81 -4.98 -0.19
N ASP A 103 13.10 -5.27 0.00
CA ASP A 103 13.72 -6.51 -0.46
C ASP A 103 13.13 -7.76 0.23
N VAL A 104 12.65 -7.61 1.48
CA VAL A 104 12.00 -8.70 2.23
C VAL A 104 10.47 -8.68 2.14
N GLU A 105 9.91 -7.89 1.20
CA GLU A 105 8.46 -7.75 0.97
C GLU A 105 7.66 -7.28 2.21
N LEU A 106 8.35 -6.69 3.18
CA LEU A 106 7.70 -6.17 4.38
C LEU A 106 7.03 -4.82 4.11
N LEU A 107 7.65 -3.99 3.25
CA LEU A 107 7.08 -2.69 2.88
C LEU A 107 5.72 -2.87 2.19
N ASP A 108 5.61 -3.79 1.24
CA ASP A 108 4.38 -4.08 0.51
C ASP A 108 3.27 -4.58 1.45
N LYS A 109 3.62 -5.41 2.44
CA LYS A 109 2.68 -5.86 3.47
C LYS A 109 2.15 -4.70 4.33
N LEU A 110 3.02 -3.77 4.71
CA LEU A 110 2.64 -2.58 5.47
C LEU A 110 1.82 -1.60 4.63
N GLU A 111 2.08 -1.49 3.33
CA GLU A 111 1.28 -0.68 2.41
C GLU A 111 -0.18 -1.15 2.29
N MET A 112 -0.43 -2.44 2.48
CA MET A 112 -1.75 -3.06 2.51
C MET A 112 -2.47 -2.89 3.85
N SER A 113 -1.77 -2.44 4.88
CA SER A 113 -2.35 -2.20 6.21
C SER A 113 -3.47 -1.15 6.16
N THR A 114 -4.46 -1.36 7.00
CA THR A 114 -5.57 -0.40 7.18
C THR A 114 -5.49 0.35 8.51
N LYS A 115 -4.46 0.08 9.32
CA LYS A 115 -4.34 0.59 10.69
C LYS A 115 -4.36 2.12 10.78
N TYR A 116 -3.63 2.79 9.91
CA TYR A 116 -3.50 4.24 9.88
C TYR A 116 -4.19 4.90 8.68
N VAL A 117 -4.99 4.14 7.92
CA VAL A 117 -5.74 4.69 6.79
C VAL A 117 -6.87 5.58 7.31
N PRO A 118 -6.97 6.83 6.87
CA PRO A 118 -8.04 7.72 7.31
C PRO A 118 -9.42 7.15 7.01
N PRO A 119 -10.42 7.32 7.91
CA PRO A 119 -11.76 6.76 7.74
C PRO A 119 -12.44 7.15 6.42
N TYR A 120 -12.24 8.37 5.94
CA TYR A 120 -12.81 8.83 4.67
C TYR A 120 -12.24 8.06 3.47
N VAL A 121 -10.94 7.70 3.49
CA VAL A 121 -10.29 6.90 2.43
C VAL A 121 -10.84 5.48 2.44
N GLN A 122 -11.04 4.90 3.65
CA GLN A 122 -11.64 3.57 3.78
C GLN A 122 -13.08 3.57 3.25
N MET A 123 -13.86 4.61 3.56
CA MET A 123 -15.23 4.76 3.09
C MET A 123 -15.30 4.92 1.56
N GLU A 124 -14.39 5.69 0.96
CA GLU A 124 -14.32 5.84 -0.50
C GLU A 124 -13.97 4.52 -1.20
N ARG A 125 -13.01 3.76 -0.65
CA ARG A 125 -12.66 2.42 -1.16
C ARG A 125 -13.85 1.48 -1.10
N MET A 126 -14.52 1.41 0.04
CA MET A 126 -15.70 0.58 0.24
C MET A 126 -16.84 0.96 -0.71
N LYS A 127 -17.09 2.26 -0.89
CA LYS A 127 -18.09 2.76 -1.84
C LYS A 127 -17.76 2.35 -3.28
N LYS A 128 -16.50 2.43 -3.68
CA LYS A 128 -16.04 2.01 -5.01
C LYS A 128 -16.24 0.52 -5.21
N GLU A 129 -15.83 -0.31 -4.24
CA GLU A 129 -16.01 -1.77 -4.29
C GLU A 129 -17.49 -2.15 -4.39
N LEU A 130 -18.35 -1.55 -3.57
CA LEU A 130 -19.79 -1.78 -3.63
C LEU A 130 -20.38 -1.39 -5.00
N THR A 131 -19.92 -0.29 -5.58
CA THR A 131 -20.36 0.15 -6.90
C THR A 131 -19.95 -0.85 -8.00
N GLU A 132 -18.71 -1.36 -7.95
CA GLU A 132 -18.24 -2.36 -8.91
C GLU A 132 -18.95 -3.71 -8.75
N LEU A 133 -19.20 -4.13 -7.49
CA LEU A 133 -20.00 -5.33 -7.21
C LEU A 133 -21.44 -5.20 -7.72
N ALA A 134 -22.07 -4.04 -7.54
CA ALA A 134 -23.41 -3.78 -8.04
C ALA A 134 -23.46 -3.86 -9.56
N LYS A 135 -22.52 -3.22 -10.27
CA LYS A 135 -22.40 -3.28 -11.73
C LYS A 135 -22.19 -4.72 -12.23
N SER A 136 -21.32 -5.48 -11.57
CA SER A 136 -21.07 -6.89 -11.92
C SER A 136 -22.31 -7.75 -11.73
N SER A 137 -23.03 -7.54 -10.62
CA SER A 137 -24.30 -8.23 -10.36
C SER A 137 -25.37 -7.91 -11.42
N GLU A 138 -25.51 -6.64 -11.80
CA GLU A 138 -26.46 -6.21 -12.84
C GLU A 138 -26.14 -6.87 -14.19
N LYS A 139 -24.88 -6.86 -14.63
CA LYS A 139 -24.42 -7.55 -15.84
C LYS A 139 -24.78 -9.04 -15.82
N THR A 140 -24.58 -9.68 -14.67
CA THR A 140 -24.90 -11.12 -14.48
C THR A 140 -26.41 -11.37 -14.60
N VAL A 141 -27.26 -10.49 -14.06
CA VAL A 141 -28.72 -10.60 -14.16
C VAL A 141 -29.17 -10.48 -15.62
N ILE A 142 -28.67 -9.45 -16.32
CA ILE A 142 -28.97 -9.25 -17.74
C ILE A 142 -28.51 -10.44 -18.57
N ALA A 143 -27.30 -10.94 -18.36
CA ALA A 143 -26.78 -12.10 -19.09
C ALA A 143 -27.63 -13.36 -18.86
N LYS A 144 -28.12 -13.61 -17.64
CA LYS A 144 -29.02 -14.72 -17.34
C LYS A 144 -30.35 -14.57 -18.07
N GLU A 145 -30.87 -13.37 -18.20
CA GLU A 145 -32.13 -13.12 -18.90
C GLU A 145 -31.97 -13.32 -20.40
N LEU A 146 -30.90 -12.79 -21.01
CA LEU A 146 -30.58 -13.02 -22.42
C LEU A 146 -30.37 -14.51 -22.72
N LYS A 147 -29.71 -15.25 -21.85
CA LYS A 147 -29.50 -16.70 -21.95
C LYS A 147 -30.82 -17.48 -21.85
N ARG A 148 -31.78 -17.04 -21.02
CA ARG A 148 -33.13 -17.62 -20.94
C ARG A 148 -33.90 -17.41 -22.23
N ASN A 149 -33.67 -16.28 -22.91
CA ASN A 149 -34.33 -15.94 -24.17
C ASN A 149 -33.65 -16.61 -25.38
N GLY A 150 -32.63 -17.45 -25.16
CA GLY A 150 -32.03 -18.25 -26.22
C GLY A 150 -30.98 -17.54 -27.06
N LEU A 151 -30.44 -16.40 -26.60
CA LEU A 151 -29.32 -15.75 -27.28
C LEU A 151 -28.06 -16.60 -27.23
N ALA A 152 -27.24 -16.48 -28.28
CA ALA A 152 -25.93 -17.14 -28.32
C ALA A 152 -24.97 -16.57 -27.23
N ASN A 153 -24.13 -17.42 -26.65
CA ASN A 153 -23.25 -17.02 -25.56
C ASN A 153 -22.24 -15.92 -25.96
N GLU A 154 -21.80 -15.93 -27.23
CA GLU A 154 -20.91 -14.92 -27.80
C GLU A 154 -21.56 -13.54 -27.82
N LEU A 155 -22.81 -13.49 -28.23
CA LEU A 155 -23.60 -12.24 -28.30
C LEU A 155 -23.90 -11.70 -26.88
N ILE A 156 -24.14 -12.60 -25.91
CA ILE A 156 -24.35 -12.24 -24.52
C ILE A 156 -23.07 -11.66 -23.93
N ALA A 157 -21.91 -12.29 -24.19
CA ALA A 157 -20.60 -11.82 -23.73
C ALA A 157 -20.31 -10.41 -24.27
N GLU A 158 -20.51 -10.20 -25.56
CA GLU A 158 -20.35 -8.90 -26.23
C GLU A 158 -21.28 -7.82 -25.64
N SER A 159 -22.55 -8.15 -25.43
CA SER A 159 -23.56 -7.20 -24.96
C SER A 159 -23.41 -6.82 -23.49
N THR A 160 -22.92 -7.72 -22.65
CA THR A 160 -22.81 -7.52 -21.19
C THR A 160 -21.40 -7.16 -20.74
N GLY A 161 -20.39 -7.40 -21.59
CA GLY A 161 -18.96 -7.25 -21.24
C GLY A 161 -18.49 -8.27 -20.20
N LEU A 162 -19.21 -9.41 -20.08
CA LEU A 162 -18.72 -10.59 -19.35
C LEU A 162 -17.85 -11.44 -20.29
N SER A 163 -16.90 -12.18 -19.73
CA SER A 163 -16.15 -13.14 -20.53
C SER A 163 -17.03 -14.30 -21.03
N LEU A 164 -16.65 -14.91 -22.14
CA LEU A 164 -17.39 -16.06 -22.69
C LEU A 164 -17.48 -17.20 -21.67
N GLU A 165 -16.42 -17.44 -20.92
CA GLU A 165 -16.36 -18.45 -19.88
C GLU A 165 -17.36 -18.18 -18.74
N GLU A 166 -17.46 -16.93 -18.28
CA GLU A 166 -18.45 -16.53 -17.29
C GLU A 166 -19.88 -16.75 -17.81
N VAL A 167 -20.16 -16.37 -19.06
CA VAL A 167 -21.48 -16.58 -19.67
C VAL A 167 -21.82 -18.06 -19.81
N VAL A 168 -20.89 -18.90 -20.25
CA VAL A 168 -21.09 -20.36 -20.36
C VAL A 168 -21.43 -20.96 -19.01
N ASN A 169 -20.73 -20.56 -17.95
CA ASN A 169 -20.90 -21.07 -16.59
C ASN A 169 -22.17 -20.54 -15.88
N LEU A 170 -22.88 -19.57 -16.44
CA LEU A 170 -24.12 -19.06 -15.86
C LEU A 170 -25.21 -20.15 -15.84
N LYS A 171 -25.59 -20.57 -14.64
CA LYS A 171 -26.74 -21.49 -14.45
C LYS A 171 -28.05 -20.73 -14.65
N VAL A 172 -28.84 -21.15 -15.63
CA VAL A 172 -30.17 -20.60 -15.94
C VAL A 172 -31.20 -21.71 -15.79
N ARG A 173 -32.19 -21.54 -14.93
CA ARG A 173 -33.34 -22.46 -14.89
C ARG A 173 -34.16 -22.25 -16.17
N ARG A 174 -34.31 -23.27 -16.99
CA ARG A 174 -35.22 -23.24 -18.17
C ARG A 174 -36.66 -22.99 -17.69
N LYS A 175 -37.38 -22.10 -18.39
CA LYS A 175 -38.84 -22.02 -18.23
C LYS A 175 -39.42 -23.38 -18.63
N PRO A 176 -40.39 -23.95 -17.86
CA PRO A 176 -41.12 -25.11 -18.33
C PRO A 176 -41.80 -24.77 -19.64
N SER A 177 -41.64 -25.61 -20.66
CA SER A 177 -42.37 -25.52 -21.94
C SER A 177 -43.85 -25.63 -21.66
N THR A 178 -44.62 -24.60 -21.96
CA THR A 178 -46.09 -24.68 -22.03
C THR A 178 -46.48 -25.40 -23.29
#